data_c0f2b1c5412f911c4a1087b811875e2f
#
_entry.id   c0f2b1c5412f911c4a1087b811875e2f
#
_cell.length_a   1.000
_cell.length_b   1.000
_cell.length_c   1.000
_cell.angle_alpha   90.00
_cell.angle_beta   90.00
_cell.angle_gamma   90.00
#
_symmetry.space_group_name_H-M   'P 1'
#
loop_
_entity.id
_entity.type
_entity.pdbx_description
1 polymer ?
#
loop_
_entity_poly.entity_id
_entity_poly.type
_entity_poly.pdbx_seq_one_letter_code
_entity_poly.pdbx_strand_id
1 'polypeptide(L)'
;MPRFIAVHPVAFTEEQLRPLAKAPVPEGVTWVSTYCGYADNRTYCHWMAPTKDALVAIFHQYEVPFEEIHEVRWFDPATAQLEPEPTEVKAPLTV
;
A
#
# COMPACT_ATOMS: atom_id res chain seq x y z
N MET A 1 0.32 -10.00 -7.17
CA MET A 1 -0.37 -9.43 -6.00
C MET A 1 -0.68 -7.97 -6.26
N PRO A 2 -1.87 -7.51 -5.92
CA PRO A 2 -2.23 -6.10 -6.16
C PRO A 2 -1.37 -5.12 -5.37
N ARG A 3 -1.22 -3.95 -5.96
CA ARG A 3 -0.46 -2.84 -5.38
C ARG A 3 -1.44 -1.75 -5.00
N PHE A 4 -1.23 -1.14 -3.84
CA PHE A 4 -2.14 -0.12 -3.32
C PHE A 4 -1.37 1.11 -2.85
N ILE A 5 -2.00 2.26 -3.01
CA ILE A 5 -1.55 3.50 -2.39
C ILE A 5 -2.61 3.90 -1.36
N ALA A 6 -2.20 4.03 -0.11
CA ALA A 6 -3.08 4.49 0.96
C ALA A 6 -2.75 5.94 1.29
N VAL A 7 -3.78 6.76 1.40
CA VAL A 7 -3.65 8.18 1.72
C VAL A 7 -4.13 8.38 3.15
N HIS A 8 -3.27 8.98 3.97
CA HIS A 8 -3.56 9.23 5.38
C HIS A 8 -3.73 10.74 5.61
N PRO A 9 -4.67 11.14 6.48
CA PRO A 9 -5.03 12.56 6.63
C PRO A 9 -4.03 13.39 7.43
N VAL A 10 -2.88 12.84 7.73
CA VAL A 10 -1.86 13.54 8.53
C VAL A 10 -0.48 13.10 8.04
N ALA A 11 0.48 14.01 8.10
CA ALA A 11 1.87 13.67 7.78
C ALA A 11 2.52 13.10 9.03
N PHE A 12 2.77 11.80 9.03
CA PHE A 12 3.40 11.12 10.16
C PHE A 12 4.87 11.48 10.27
N THR A 13 5.34 11.55 11.51
CA THR A 13 6.77 11.76 11.76
C THR A 13 7.51 10.45 11.68
N GLU A 14 8.82 10.55 11.55
CA GLU A 14 9.66 9.36 11.55
C GLU A 14 9.49 8.57 12.84
N GLU A 15 9.34 9.26 13.96
CA GLU A 15 9.16 8.62 15.25
C GLU A 15 7.86 7.83 15.31
N GLN A 16 6.80 8.33 14.68
CA GLN A 16 5.54 7.62 14.63
C GLN A 16 5.60 6.42 13.71
N LEU A 17 6.37 6.51 12.63
CA LEU A 17 6.44 5.44 11.63
C LEU A 17 7.34 4.29 12.07
N ARG A 18 8.38 4.55 12.85
CA ARG A 18 9.32 3.49 13.24
C ARG A 18 8.66 2.28 13.90
N PRO A 19 7.82 2.48 14.93
CA PRO A 19 7.21 1.30 15.56
C PRO A 19 6.24 0.58 14.62
N LEU A 20 5.58 1.33 13.72
CA LEU A 20 4.68 0.70 12.75
C LEU A 20 5.47 -0.15 11.76
N ALA A 21 6.67 0.28 11.39
CA ALA A 21 7.50 -0.48 10.46
C ALA A 21 7.95 -1.81 11.05
N LYS A 22 7.96 -1.91 12.37
CA LYS A 22 8.36 -3.15 13.04
C LYS A 22 7.16 -3.99 13.45
N ALA A 23 5.95 -3.47 13.31
CA ALA A 23 4.76 -4.19 13.71
C ALA A 23 4.50 -5.35 12.75
N PRO A 24 4.05 -6.50 13.26
CA PRO A 24 3.77 -7.62 12.38
C PRO A 24 2.57 -7.35 11.49
N VAL A 25 2.64 -7.85 10.27
CA VAL A 25 1.54 -7.80 9.32
C VAL A 25 1.25 -9.21 8.84
N PRO A 26 0.05 -9.47 8.33
CA PRO A 26 -0.30 -10.80 7.85
C PRO A 26 0.62 -11.25 6.72
N GLU A 27 0.74 -12.56 6.58
CA GLU A 27 1.47 -13.14 5.47
C GLU A 27 0.86 -12.67 4.16
N GLY A 28 1.70 -12.37 3.18
CA GLY A 28 1.24 -11.90 1.88
C GLY A 28 1.04 -10.39 1.81
N VAL A 29 1.31 -9.68 2.90
CA VAL A 29 1.22 -8.22 2.92
C VAL A 29 2.61 -7.63 3.09
N THR A 30 2.95 -6.65 2.27
CA THR A 30 4.24 -5.97 2.32
C THR A 30 4.03 -4.48 2.31
N TRP A 31 4.61 -3.79 3.28
CA TRP A 31 4.69 -2.33 3.27
C TRP A 31 5.95 -1.95 2.50
N VAL A 32 5.77 -1.39 1.31
CA VAL A 32 6.88 -1.17 0.39
C VAL A 32 7.62 0.13 0.69
N SER A 33 6.88 1.22 0.84
CA SER A 33 7.49 2.53 1.09
C SER A 33 6.41 3.51 1.54
N THR A 34 6.87 4.68 2.01
CA THR A 34 5.98 5.74 2.48
C THR A 34 6.58 7.07 2.11
N TYR A 35 5.72 7.99 1.71
CA TYR A 35 6.10 9.37 1.40
C TYR A 35 5.32 10.29 2.32
N CYS A 36 6.03 11.17 3.03
CA CYS A 36 5.43 12.10 3.97
C CYS A 36 5.40 13.49 3.37
N GLY A 37 4.21 13.97 3.07
CA GLY A 37 4.02 15.28 2.45
C GLY A 37 3.71 16.30 3.52
N TYR A 38 4.73 16.89 4.11
CA TYR A 38 4.53 17.80 5.23
C TYR A 38 3.85 19.10 4.80
N ALA A 39 4.08 19.54 3.58
CA ALA A 39 3.42 20.74 3.08
C ALA A 39 1.91 20.57 3.01
N ASP A 40 1.45 19.38 2.67
CA ASP A 40 0.03 19.08 2.51
C ASP A 40 -0.57 18.38 3.72
N ASN A 41 0.26 18.07 4.70
CA ASN A 41 -0.16 17.31 5.89
C ASN A 41 -0.81 15.99 5.51
N ARG A 42 -0.12 15.21 4.67
CA ARG A 42 -0.60 13.91 4.20
C ARG A 42 0.54 12.92 4.19
N THR A 43 0.18 11.65 4.33
CA THR A 43 1.12 10.54 4.17
C THR A 43 0.59 9.60 3.10
N TYR A 44 1.46 9.12 2.25
CA TYR A 44 1.14 8.23 1.13
C TYR A 44 1.93 6.96 1.32
N CYS A 45 1.24 5.85 1.59
CA CYS A 45 1.89 4.57 1.83
C CYS A 45 1.66 3.63 0.66
N HIS A 46 2.73 2.95 0.26
CA HIS A 46 2.72 2.01 -0.84
C HIS A 46 2.75 0.60 -0.27
N TRP A 47 1.76 -0.22 -0.63
CA TRP A 47 1.59 -1.57 -0.09
C TRP A 47 1.37 -2.58 -1.20
N MET A 48 1.79 -3.82 -0.94
CA MET A 48 1.35 -4.98 -1.71
C MET A 48 0.50 -5.82 -0.78
N ALA A 49 -0.71 -6.18 -1.22
CA ALA A 49 -1.63 -6.94 -0.38
C ALA A 49 -2.59 -7.72 -1.26
N PRO A 50 -3.17 -8.80 -0.75
CA PRO A 50 -4.13 -9.57 -1.57
C PRO A 50 -5.40 -8.80 -1.87
N THR A 51 -5.87 -7.97 -0.92
CA THR A 51 -7.11 -7.22 -1.10
C THR A 51 -7.01 -5.88 -0.37
N LYS A 52 -7.86 -4.95 -0.78
CA LYS A 52 -8.00 -3.69 -0.07
C LYS A 52 -8.42 -3.91 1.39
N ASP A 53 -9.31 -4.87 1.62
CA ASP A 53 -9.82 -5.13 2.97
C ASP A 53 -8.71 -5.57 3.91
N ALA A 54 -7.69 -6.25 3.40
CA ALA A 54 -6.55 -6.63 4.23
C ALA A 54 -5.85 -5.40 4.80
N LEU A 55 -5.74 -4.33 4.00
CA LEU A 55 -5.13 -3.08 4.45
C LEU A 55 -6.02 -2.36 5.44
N VAL A 56 -7.34 -2.33 5.18
CA VAL A 56 -8.28 -1.70 6.09
C VAL A 56 -8.18 -2.35 7.47
N ALA A 57 -8.08 -3.68 7.51
CA ALA A 57 -7.97 -4.40 8.78
C ALA A 57 -6.68 -4.02 9.52
N ILE A 58 -5.57 -3.89 8.79
CA ILE A 58 -4.29 -3.50 9.40
C ILE A 58 -4.39 -2.09 9.98
N PHE A 59 -4.96 -1.16 9.23
CA PHE A 59 -5.08 0.22 9.71
C PHE A 59 -5.98 0.31 10.93
N HIS A 60 -7.05 -0.47 10.98
CA HIS A 60 -7.90 -0.53 12.17
C HIS A 60 -7.16 -1.13 13.36
N GLN A 61 -6.43 -2.20 13.13
CA GLN A 61 -5.70 -2.88 14.20
C GLN A 61 -4.70 -1.96 14.88
N TYR A 62 -4.00 -1.15 14.09
CA TYR A 62 -2.96 -0.26 14.62
C TYR A 62 -3.44 1.17 14.79
N GLU A 63 -4.76 1.38 14.64
CA GLU A 63 -5.37 2.69 14.84
C GLU A 63 -4.75 3.77 13.97
N VAL A 64 -4.51 3.42 12.71
CA VAL A 64 -3.93 4.34 11.75
C VAL A 64 -5.08 4.94 10.93
N PRO A 65 -5.30 6.26 11.00
CA PRO A 65 -6.35 6.88 10.19
C PRO A 65 -5.98 6.88 8.72
N PHE A 66 -6.97 6.71 7.85
CA PHE A 66 -6.75 6.79 6.42
C PHE A 66 -7.97 7.42 5.75
N GLU A 67 -7.74 8.06 4.60
CA GLU A 67 -8.80 8.68 3.82
C GLU A 67 -9.19 7.84 2.62
N GLU A 68 -8.19 7.32 1.91
CA GLU A 68 -8.41 6.63 0.65
C GLU A 68 -7.41 5.50 0.52
N ILE A 69 -7.82 4.46 -0.18
CA ILE A 69 -6.94 3.36 -0.57
C ILE A 69 -7.25 3.08 -2.04
N HIS A 70 -6.24 3.20 -2.88
CA HIS A 70 -6.40 3.01 -4.32
C HIS A 70 -5.60 1.80 -4.78
N GLU A 71 -6.22 0.91 -5.53
CA GLU A 71 -5.48 -0.13 -6.23
C GLU A 71 -4.85 0.50 -7.46
N VAL A 72 -3.54 0.30 -7.64
CA VAL A 72 -2.79 0.96 -8.70
C VAL A 72 -1.88 -0.05 -9.38
N ARG A 73 -1.37 0.31 -10.54
CA ARG A 73 -0.32 -0.45 -11.22
C ARG A 73 0.86 0.47 -11.46
N TRP A 74 2.04 -0.10 -11.33
CA TRP A 74 3.28 0.64 -11.42
C TRP A 74 3.74 0.70 -12.87
N PHE A 75 4.02 1.89 -13.34
CA PHE A 75 4.66 2.10 -14.62
C PHE A 75 6.13 2.41 -14.38
N ASP A 76 7.01 1.58 -14.96
CA ASP A 76 8.43 1.76 -14.78
C ASP A 76 8.98 2.56 -15.96
N PRO A 77 9.37 3.82 -15.75
CA PRO A 77 9.90 4.63 -16.87
C PRO A 77 11.22 4.11 -17.42
N ALA A 78 11.98 3.37 -16.62
CA ALA A 78 13.24 2.81 -17.10
C ALA A 78 13.03 1.77 -18.19
N THR A 79 11.98 0.97 -18.07
CA THR A 79 11.65 -0.05 -19.07
C THR A 79 10.49 0.37 -19.95
N ALA A 80 9.83 1.48 -19.61
CA ALA A 80 8.64 1.98 -20.31
C ALA A 80 7.52 0.93 -20.31
N GLN A 81 7.37 0.20 -19.21
CA GLN A 81 6.38 -0.86 -19.11
C GLN A 81 5.51 -0.67 -17.89
N LEU A 82 4.22 -0.94 -18.09
CA LEU A 82 3.26 -1.00 -17.01
C LEU A 82 3.23 -2.44 -16.49
N GLU A 83 3.27 -2.60 -15.16
CA GLU A 83 3.19 -3.95 -14.61
C GLU A 83 1.84 -4.59 -14.98
N PRO A 84 1.83 -5.91 -15.18
CA PRO A 84 0.60 -6.59 -15.59
C PRO A 84 -0.45 -6.56 -14.48
N GLU A 85 -1.71 -6.73 -14.87
CA GLU A 85 -2.77 -6.82 -13.88
C GLU A 85 -2.57 -8.04 -13.01
N PRO A 86 -2.71 -7.89 -11.70
CA PRO A 86 -2.51 -9.03 -10.80
C PRO A 86 -3.43 -10.20 -11.07
N THR A 87 -4.63 -9.94 -11.54
CA THR A 87 -5.60 -10.99 -11.81
C THR A 87 -5.30 -11.78 -13.05
N GLU A 88 -4.44 -11.27 -13.91
CA GLU A 88 -4.09 -11.96 -15.16
C GLU A 88 -3.38 -13.26 -14.89
N VAL A 89 -2.70 -13.35 -13.78
CA VAL A 89 -1.98 -14.55 -13.43
C VAL A 89 -2.93 -15.73 -13.30
N LYS A 90 -4.16 -15.49 -12.92
CA LYS A 90 -5.11 -16.54 -12.67
C LYS A 90 -5.99 -16.88 -13.87
N ALA A 91 -6.05 -15.98 -14.80
CA ALA A 91 -6.93 -16.16 -15.95
C ALA A 91 -6.64 -17.43 -16.73
N PRO A 92 -5.39 -17.78 -16.98
CA PRO A 92 -5.10 -18.97 -17.79
C PRO A 92 -5.60 -20.26 -17.18
N LEU A 93 -5.88 -20.24 -15.92
CA LEU A 93 -6.30 -21.47 -15.25
C LEU A 93 -7.65 -21.95 -15.74
N THR A 94 -8.36 -21.10 -16.42
CA THR A 94 -9.69 -21.43 -16.88
C THR A 94 -9.71 -22.22 -18.17
N VAL A 95 -8.60 -22.30 -18.85
CA VAL A 95 -8.56 -22.99 -20.13
C VAL A 95 -8.38 -24.47 -20.00
#